data_fc6b4b0d0b099a38f288dd577c236c08
#
_entry.id   fc6b4b0d0b099a38f288dd577c236c08
#
_cell.length_a   1.000
_cell.length_b   1.000
_cell.length_c   1.000
_cell.angle_alpha   90.00
_cell.angle_beta   90.00
_cell.angle_gamma   90.00
#
_symmetry.space_group_name_H-M   'P 1'
#
loop_
_entity.id
_entity.type
_entity.pdbx_description
1 polymer ?
#
loop_
_entity_poly.entity_id
_entity_poly.type
_entity_poly.pdbx_seq_one_letter_code
_entity_poly.pdbx_strand_id
1 'polypeptide(L)'
;MILALYTQKDTLSLSQAKDMKIVFFSFSLLNLYLHQTMNVDFVYNTNFKLNNEIETTQWINAFCKSEGFSIDSLVFAFFNDKELKDLNVKFLNHDYFTDVISFDESYDGFVKGNIAISIDRVKENASEFSCSFDDELRRVIIHGVLHLMGFNDKTDDEKKKIKEKENFAIEMFHVKR
;
A
#
# COMPACT_ATOMS: atom_id res chain seq x y z
N MET A 1 -16.73 6.78 20.63
CA MET A 1 -17.57 7.41 21.66
C MET A 1 -18.98 7.66 21.09
N ILE A 2 -19.64 6.63 20.54
CA ILE A 2 -21.04 6.71 20.00
C ILE A 2 -21.90 5.52 20.48
N LEU A 3 -21.42 4.72 21.45
CA LEU A 3 -22.13 3.52 21.92
C LEU A 3 -22.88 3.71 23.25
N ALA A 4 -23.07 4.94 23.75
CA ALA A 4 -23.58 5.21 25.09
C ALA A 4 -24.94 5.95 25.13
N LEU A 5 -25.76 5.93 24.08
CA LEU A 5 -27.02 6.67 24.06
C LEU A 5 -28.29 5.84 23.73
N TYR A 6 -28.27 4.53 23.92
CA TYR A 6 -29.49 3.74 23.72
C TYR A 6 -29.81 2.86 24.93
N THR A 7 -30.23 3.50 26.05
CA THR A 7 -30.94 2.85 27.15
C THR A 7 -32.16 3.68 27.54
N GLN A 8 -33.02 3.97 26.56
CA GLN A 8 -34.37 4.44 26.87
C GLN A 8 -35.34 3.67 25.97
N LYS A 9 -36.31 2.98 26.60
CA LYS A 9 -37.36 2.20 25.94
C LYS A 9 -38.34 3.17 25.24
N ASP A 10 -37.99 3.67 24.08
CA ASP A 10 -38.89 4.31 23.18
C ASP A 10 -39.17 3.40 22.00
N THR A 11 -40.41 3.01 21.81
CA THR A 11 -40.89 2.22 20.67
C THR A 11 -40.69 3.03 19.39
N LEU A 12 -39.63 2.71 18.64
CA LEU A 12 -39.34 3.32 17.34
C LEU A 12 -40.53 3.12 16.39
N SER A 13 -40.97 4.19 15.74
CA SER A 13 -41.99 4.13 14.70
C SER A 13 -41.53 3.28 13.52
N LEU A 14 -42.44 2.67 12.77
CA LEU A 14 -42.15 1.87 11.59
C LEU A 14 -41.36 2.64 10.51
N SER A 15 -41.50 3.96 10.44
CA SER A 15 -40.71 4.82 9.54
C SER A 15 -39.25 4.93 10.01
N GLN A 16 -39.04 5.17 11.32
CA GLN A 16 -37.68 5.25 11.89
C GLN A 16 -36.94 3.91 11.81
N ALA A 17 -37.64 2.78 11.95
CA ALA A 17 -37.08 1.45 11.76
C ALA A 17 -36.70 1.17 10.29
N LYS A 18 -37.44 1.73 9.31
CA LYS A 18 -37.09 1.67 7.89
C LYS A 18 -35.84 2.50 7.59
N ASP A 19 -35.76 3.71 8.11
CA ASP A 19 -34.63 4.60 7.91
C ASP A 19 -33.36 4.02 8.55
N MET A 20 -33.46 3.45 9.76
CA MET A 20 -32.36 2.71 10.40
C MET A 20 -31.91 1.50 9.56
N LYS A 21 -32.84 0.69 9.01
CA LYS A 21 -32.46 -0.44 8.15
C LYS A 21 -31.71 0.02 6.89
N ILE A 22 -32.12 1.13 6.28
CA ILE A 22 -31.44 1.70 5.12
C ILE A 22 -30.04 2.19 5.51
N VAL A 23 -29.90 2.85 6.65
CA VAL A 23 -28.61 3.33 7.16
C VAL A 23 -27.67 2.15 7.49
N PHE A 24 -28.18 1.10 8.18
CA PHE A 24 -27.38 -0.10 8.48
C PHE A 24 -27.03 -0.89 7.22
N PHE A 25 -27.92 -0.98 6.24
CA PHE A 25 -27.66 -1.63 4.96
C PHE A 25 -26.61 -0.85 4.14
N SER A 26 -26.71 0.47 4.11
CA SER A 26 -25.71 1.37 3.50
C SER A 26 -24.35 1.28 4.20
N PHE A 27 -24.34 1.20 5.54
CA PHE A 27 -23.10 1.04 6.31
C PHE A 27 -22.47 -0.35 6.12
N SER A 28 -23.30 -1.38 6.01
CA SER A 28 -22.85 -2.75 5.70
C SER A 28 -22.30 -2.86 4.28
N LEU A 29 -22.92 -2.21 3.29
CA LEU A 29 -22.41 -2.14 1.93
C LEU A 29 -21.13 -1.30 1.84
N LEU A 30 -21.06 -0.19 2.59
CA LEU A 30 -19.86 0.61 2.66
C LEU A 30 -18.71 -0.16 3.33
N ASN A 31 -18.98 -0.88 4.42
CA ASN A 31 -17.98 -1.74 5.05
C ASN A 31 -17.59 -2.92 4.15
N LEU A 32 -18.53 -3.52 3.42
CA LEU A 32 -18.23 -4.58 2.44
C LEU A 32 -17.40 -4.01 1.28
N TYR A 33 -17.75 -2.81 0.80
CA TYR A 33 -16.98 -2.10 -0.23
C TYR A 33 -15.58 -1.71 0.27
N LEU A 34 -15.46 -1.20 1.50
CA LEU A 34 -14.17 -0.88 2.13
C LEU A 34 -13.36 -2.15 2.40
N HIS A 35 -14.00 -3.25 2.80
CA HIS A 35 -13.31 -4.53 3.00
C HIS A 35 -12.86 -5.16 1.67
N GLN A 36 -13.62 -4.96 0.61
CA GLN A 36 -13.28 -5.40 -0.75
C GLN A 36 -12.16 -4.56 -1.40
N THR A 37 -11.84 -3.38 -0.84
CA THR A 37 -10.75 -2.51 -1.30
C THR A 37 -9.48 -2.59 -0.46
N MET A 38 -9.46 -3.41 0.61
CA MET A 38 -8.34 -3.50 1.55
C MET A 38 -7.55 -4.81 1.39
N ASN A 39 -7.17 -5.14 0.15
CA ASN A 39 -6.21 -6.22 -0.11
C ASN A 39 -4.75 -5.75 0.08
N VAL A 40 -4.55 -4.66 0.81
CA VAL A 40 -3.25 -4.09 1.12
C VAL A 40 -3.14 -3.85 2.61
N ASP A 41 -2.20 -4.54 3.23
CA ASP A 41 -1.91 -4.45 4.67
C ASP A 41 -0.56 -3.76 4.91
N PHE A 42 -0.43 -3.08 6.07
CA PHE A 42 0.79 -2.41 6.49
C PHE A 42 1.26 -2.92 7.85
N VAL A 43 2.49 -3.40 7.91
CA VAL A 43 3.14 -3.93 9.12
C VAL A 43 4.32 -3.03 9.49
N TYR A 44 4.43 -2.64 10.74
CA TYR A 44 5.42 -1.70 11.20
C TYR A 44 6.34 -2.34 12.25
N ASN A 45 7.57 -2.61 11.87
CA ASN A 45 8.64 -3.09 12.77
C ASN A 45 9.56 -1.94 13.23
N THR A 46 9.12 -0.69 13.02
CA THR A 46 9.80 0.54 13.40
C THR A 46 8.84 1.51 14.05
N ASN A 47 9.35 2.63 14.57
CA ASN A 47 8.51 3.74 15.06
C ASN A 47 7.85 4.57 13.94
N PHE A 48 8.18 4.28 12.68
CA PHE A 48 7.54 4.91 11.53
C PHE A 48 6.09 4.46 11.41
N LYS A 49 5.23 5.37 10.94
CA LYS A 49 3.86 5.09 10.55
C LYS A 49 3.53 5.89 9.29
N LEU A 50 2.80 5.29 8.37
CA LEU A 50 2.21 6.01 7.23
C LEU A 50 1.19 7.03 7.73
N ASN A 51 1.21 8.22 7.12
CA ASN A 51 0.27 9.28 7.47
C ASN A 51 -1.18 8.92 7.08
N ASN A 52 -1.36 8.20 5.97
CA ASN A 52 -2.68 7.82 5.45
C ASN A 52 -2.63 6.48 4.70
N GLU A 53 -2.88 5.39 5.40
CA GLU A 53 -2.90 4.03 4.82
C GLU A 53 -4.01 3.87 3.78
N ILE A 54 -5.18 4.47 4.02
CA ILE A 54 -6.34 4.38 3.10
C ILE A 54 -6.01 5.06 1.77
N GLU A 55 -5.46 6.26 1.79
CA GLU A 55 -5.09 7.00 0.58
C GLU A 55 -3.99 6.25 -0.20
N THR A 56 -3.00 5.72 0.52
CA THR A 56 -1.93 4.91 -0.07
C THR A 56 -2.48 3.66 -0.73
N THR A 57 -3.37 2.93 -0.06
CA THR A 57 -4.05 1.74 -0.62
C THR A 57 -4.85 2.07 -1.87
N GLN A 58 -5.63 3.16 -1.86
CA GLN A 58 -6.43 3.59 -3.01
C GLN A 58 -5.54 3.98 -4.19
N TRP A 59 -4.42 4.62 -3.94
CA TRP A 59 -3.46 5.01 -4.97
C TRP A 59 -2.79 3.78 -5.59
N ILE A 60 -2.29 2.83 -4.79
CA ILE A 60 -1.69 1.58 -5.28
C ILE A 60 -2.69 0.81 -6.14
N ASN A 61 -3.94 0.66 -5.67
CA ASN A 61 -5.00 -0.01 -6.43
C ASN A 61 -5.29 0.69 -7.78
N ALA A 62 -5.35 2.03 -7.78
CA ALA A 62 -5.57 2.80 -8.99
C ALA A 62 -4.42 2.63 -10.00
N PHE A 63 -3.18 2.62 -9.51
CA PHE A 63 -2.00 2.38 -10.35
C PHE A 63 -2.02 0.95 -10.92
N CYS A 64 -2.19 -0.08 -10.10
CA CYS A 64 -2.26 -1.47 -10.56
C CYS A 64 -3.33 -1.63 -11.65
N LYS A 65 -4.52 -1.07 -11.43
CA LYS A 65 -5.63 -1.11 -12.39
C LYS A 65 -5.30 -0.39 -13.70
N SER A 66 -4.58 0.74 -13.67
CA SER A 66 -4.15 1.45 -14.87
C SER A 66 -3.16 0.66 -15.73
N GLU A 67 -2.40 -0.23 -15.09
CA GLU A 67 -1.47 -1.15 -15.74
C GLU A 67 -2.11 -2.50 -16.14
N GLY A 68 -3.41 -2.68 -15.91
CA GLY A 68 -4.17 -3.90 -16.25
C GLY A 68 -4.09 -5.01 -15.22
N PHE A 69 -3.63 -4.71 -14.01
CA PHE A 69 -3.51 -5.67 -12.91
C PHE A 69 -4.61 -5.44 -11.84
N SER A 70 -4.90 -6.50 -11.10
CA SER A 70 -5.73 -6.46 -9.89
C SER A 70 -4.91 -6.91 -8.68
N ILE A 71 -5.17 -6.36 -7.50
CA ILE A 71 -4.50 -6.79 -6.28
C ILE A 71 -5.29 -7.95 -5.66
N ASP A 72 -4.63 -9.09 -5.47
CA ASP A 72 -5.15 -10.20 -4.67
C ASP A 72 -4.82 -9.99 -3.18
N SER A 73 -3.54 -9.82 -2.85
CA SER A 73 -3.08 -9.52 -1.49
C SER A 73 -1.68 -8.92 -1.52
N LEU A 74 -1.50 -7.76 -0.91
CA LEU A 74 -0.22 -7.11 -0.72
C LEU A 74 0.03 -6.80 0.76
N VAL A 75 1.23 -7.09 1.23
CA VAL A 75 1.68 -6.69 2.56
C VAL A 75 2.93 -5.84 2.44
N PHE A 76 2.88 -4.61 2.94
CA PHE A 76 4.05 -3.76 3.08
C PHE A 76 4.55 -3.82 4.52
N ALA A 77 5.79 -4.25 4.72
CA ALA A 77 6.43 -4.33 6.02
C ALA A 77 7.59 -3.34 6.10
N PHE A 78 7.55 -2.43 7.10
CA PHE A 78 8.56 -1.39 7.29
C PHE A 78 9.55 -1.79 8.37
N PHE A 79 10.83 -1.72 8.03
CA PHE A 79 11.96 -2.13 8.86
C PHE A 79 12.98 -1.00 9.01
N ASN A 80 13.88 -1.15 9.98
CA ASN A 80 15.15 -0.43 9.96
C ASN A 80 16.14 -1.12 9.01
N ASP A 81 17.23 -0.45 8.74
CA ASP A 81 18.23 -0.87 7.77
C ASP A 81 18.87 -2.22 8.09
N LYS A 82 19.17 -2.43 9.38
CA LYS A 82 19.81 -3.67 9.84
C LYS A 82 18.88 -4.86 9.68
N GLU A 83 17.63 -4.72 10.10
CA GLU A 83 16.63 -5.78 10.01
C GLU A 83 16.34 -6.16 8.55
N LEU A 84 16.23 -5.17 7.64
CA LEU A 84 16.05 -5.47 6.22
C LEU A 84 17.28 -6.16 5.62
N LYS A 85 18.50 -5.74 6.00
CA LYS A 85 19.73 -6.43 5.60
C LYS A 85 19.74 -7.87 6.07
N ASP A 86 19.34 -8.15 7.32
CA ASP A 86 19.27 -9.52 7.86
C ASP A 86 18.29 -10.38 7.03
N LEU A 87 17.16 -9.81 6.58
CA LEU A 87 16.22 -10.48 5.67
C LEU A 87 16.86 -10.74 4.28
N ASN A 88 17.59 -9.75 3.74
CA ASN A 88 18.29 -9.85 2.47
C ASN A 88 19.32 -11.00 2.46
N VAL A 89 20.10 -11.09 3.54
CA VAL A 89 21.05 -12.21 3.74
C VAL A 89 20.31 -13.55 3.86
N LYS A 90 19.26 -13.59 4.68
CA LYS A 90 18.56 -14.84 5.01
C LYS A 90 17.83 -15.45 3.81
N PHE A 91 17.17 -14.64 3.01
CA PHE A 91 16.27 -15.12 1.95
C PHE A 91 16.88 -15.07 0.55
N LEU A 92 17.79 -14.10 0.29
CA LEU A 92 18.37 -13.87 -1.03
C LEU A 92 19.88 -14.13 -1.07
N ASN A 93 20.50 -14.40 0.10
CA ASN A 93 21.96 -14.58 0.24
C ASN A 93 22.75 -13.35 -0.21
N HIS A 94 22.19 -12.15 -0.02
CA HIS A 94 22.76 -10.87 -0.41
C HIS A 94 23.22 -10.09 0.84
N ASP A 95 24.55 -9.98 1.06
CA ASP A 95 25.13 -9.26 2.21
C ASP A 95 25.38 -7.78 1.89
N TYR A 96 24.31 -7.05 1.53
CA TYR A 96 24.34 -5.60 1.34
C TYR A 96 23.00 -4.96 1.75
N PHE A 97 23.05 -3.65 2.00
CA PHE A 97 21.86 -2.86 2.30
C PHE A 97 21.05 -2.60 1.03
N THR A 98 19.75 -2.62 1.14
CA THR A 98 18.79 -2.27 0.08
C THR A 98 17.63 -1.51 0.68
N ASP A 99 16.94 -0.72 -0.11
CA ASP A 99 15.74 0.01 0.29
C ASP A 99 14.49 -0.86 0.28
N VAL A 100 14.44 -1.87 -0.61
CA VAL A 100 13.27 -2.74 -0.75
C VAL A 100 13.66 -4.18 -1.13
N ILE A 101 12.84 -5.12 -0.66
CA ILE A 101 12.84 -6.53 -1.09
C ILE A 101 11.40 -6.91 -1.41
N SER A 102 11.16 -7.46 -2.60
CA SER A 102 9.85 -7.95 -3.03
C SER A 102 9.85 -9.47 -3.07
N PHE A 103 8.88 -10.07 -2.38
CA PHE A 103 8.61 -11.51 -2.38
C PHE A 103 7.36 -11.75 -3.23
N ASP A 104 7.59 -12.19 -4.47
CA ASP A 104 6.57 -12.32 -5.49
C ASP A 104 5.80 -13.65 -5.40
N GLU A 105 4.47 -13.55 -5.31
CA GLU A 105 3.51 -14.65 -5.38
C GLU A 105 2.41 -14.35 -6.42
N SER A 106 2.64 -13.43 -7.35
CA SER A 106 1.69 -12.98 -8.35
C SER A 106 1.36 -14.04 -9.39
N TYR A 107 0.16 -13.99 -9.96
CA TYR A 107 -0.30 -14.92 -10.98
C TYR A 107 -1.39 -14.30 -11.85
N ASP A 108 -1.46 -14.66 -13.11
CA ASP A 108 -2.57 -14.38 -14.05
C ASP A 108 -3.13 -12.94 -14.02
N GLY A 109 -2.26 -11.94 -13.87
CA GLY A 109 -2.66 -10.53 -13.77
C GLY A 109 -3.13 -10.11 -12.36
N PHE A 110 -3.00 -10.99 -11.37
CA PHE A 110 -3.22 -10.67 -9.96
C PHE A 110 -1.88 -10.43 -9.25
N VAL A 111 -1.72 -9.24 -8.68
CA VAL A 111 -0.56 -8.87 -7.87
C VAL A 111 -0.74 -9.43 -6.46
N LYS A 112 0.20 -10.25 -6.04
CA LYS A 112 0.23 -10.87 -4.73
C LYS A 112 1.66 -10.94 -4.21
N GLY A 113 1.88 -10.62 -2.95
CA GLY A 113 3.19 -10.76 -2.33
C GLY A 113 3.43 -9.88 -1.14
N ASN A 114 4.68 -9.91 -0.69
CA ASN A 114 5.15 -9.14 0.45
C ASN A 114 6.28 -8.21 0.02
N ILE A 115 6.24 -6.96 0.44
CA ILE A 115 7.23 -5.94 0.14
C ILE A 115 7.80 -5.42 1.44
N ALA A 116 9.08 -5.68 1.69
CA ALA A 116 9.82 -5.24 2.86
C ALA A 116 10.64 -3.99 2.51
N ILE A 117 10.49 -2.90 3.28
CA ILE A 117 11.07 -1.58 2.99
C ILE A 117 11.91 -1.10 4.18
N SER A 118 13.15 -0.61 3.92
CA SER A 118 13.97 0.09 4.89
C SER A 118 13.63 1.56 4.94
N ILE A 119 13.09 2.01 6.06
CA ILE A 119 12.80 3.44 6.29
C ILE A 119 14.07 4.28 6.36
N ASP A 120 15.17 3.70 6.81
CA ASP A 120 16.45 4.40 6.89
C ASP A 120 17.03 4.63 5.50
N ARG A 121 16.95 3.63 4.59
CA ARG A 121 17.37 3.80 3.18
C ARG A 121 16.49 4.81 2.45
N VAL A 122 15.16 4.76 2.66
CA VAL A 122 14.25 5.77 2.06
C VAL A 122 14.65 7.19 2.47
N LYS A 123 15.01 7.44 3.75
CA LYS A 123 15.47 8.74 4.20
C LYS A 123 16.79 9.15 3.54
N GLU A 124 17.74 8.24 3.43
CA GLU A 124 19.03 8.47 2.81
C GLU A 124 18.87 8.79 1.32
N ASN A 125 18.11 7.97 0.59
CA ASN A 125 17.80 8.17 -0.82
C ASN A 125 17.10 9.51 -1.07
N ALA A 126 16.11 9.89 -0.24
CA ALA A 126 15.43 11.17 -0.34
C ALA A 126 16.41 12.35 -0.24
N SER A 127 17.38 12.26 0.66
CA SER A 127 18.44 13.28 0.79
C SER A 127 19.36 13.29 -0.43
N GLU A 128 19.79 12.13 -0.91
CA GLU A 128 20.68 11.99 -2.07
C GLU A 128 20.02 12.53 -3.35
N PHE A 129 18.75 12.19 -3.56
CA PHE A 129 18.00 12.61 -4.76
C PHE A 129 17.36 13.99 -4.63
N SER A 130 17.56 14.68 -3.49
CA SER A 130 17.00 16.01 -3.22
C SER A 130 15.48 16.07 -3.39
N CYS A 131 14.77 15.05 -2.95
CA CYS A 131 13.30 14.98 -2.96
C CYS A 131 12.73 14.85 -1.54
N SER A 132 11.39 14.91 -1.39
CA SER A 132 10.76 14.71 -0.10
C SER A 132 10.81 13.24 0.32
N PHE A 133 10.86 12.99 1.64
CA PHE A 133 10.76 11.63 2.18
C PHE A 133 9.48 10.92 1.68
N ASP A 134 8.37 11.63 1.63
CA ASP A 134 7.08 11.07 1.22
C ASP A 134 7.07 10.67 -0.27
N ASP A 135 7.72 11.46 -1.15
CA ASP A 135 7.81 11.11 -2.58
C ASP A 135 8.77 9.95 -2.81
N GLU A 136 9.89 9.92 -2.08
CA GLU A 136 10.80 8.79 -2.12
C GLU A 136 10.15 7.50 -1.62
N LEU A 137 9.41 7.57 -0.51
CA LEU A 137 8.70 6.43 0.01
C LEU A 137 7.65 5.90 -1.00
N ARG A 138 6.91 6.81 -1.66
CA ARG A 138 5.97 6.43 -2.73
C ARG A 138 6.69 5.75 -3.88
N ARG A 139 7.87 6.27 -4.28
CA ARG A 139 8.66 5.68 -5.33
C ARG A 139 9.09 4.25 -4.97
N VAL A 140 9.62 4.04 -3.77
CA VAL A 140 10.04 2.71 -3.29
C VAL A 140 8.86 1.74 -3.17
N ILE A 141 7.70 2.20 -2.69
CA ILE A 141 6.46 1.39 -2.65
C ILE A 141 6.10 0.91 -4.06
N ILE A 142 6.00 1.82 -5.04
CA ILE A 142 5.65 1.46 -6.42
C ILE A 142 6.73 0.62 -7.09
N HIS A 143 8.00 0.88 -6.82
CA HIS A 143 9.11 0.06 -7.33
C HIS A 143 8.95 -1.41 -6.92
N GLY A 144 8.66 -1.66 -5.63
CA GLY A 144 8.37 -3.01 -5.15
C GLY A 144 7.14 -3.63 -5.82
N VAL A 145 6.06 -2.86 -6.05
CA VAL A 145 4.87 -3.33 -6.76
C VAL A 145 5.17 -3.65 -8.22
N LEU A 146 5.98 -2.85 -8.91
CA LEU A 146 6.41 -3.09 -10.30
C LEU A 146 7.15 -4.41 -10.43
N HIS A 147 8.00 -4.76 -9.46
CA HIS A 147 8.65 -6.07 -9.44
C HIS A 147 7.64 -7.22 -9.33
N LEU A 148 6.60 -7.09 -8.50
CA LEU A 148 5.52 -8.09 -8.42
C LEU A 148 4.66 -8.14 -9.69
N MET A 149 4.66 -7.10 -10.52
CA MET A 149 4.05 -7.09 -11.86
C MET A 149 4.98 -7.69 -12.94
N GLY A 150 6.18 -8.14 -12.58
CA GLY A 150 7.16 -8.75 -13.49
C GLY A 150 8.06 -7.75 -14.20
N PHE A 151 8.09 -6.47 -13.82
CA PHE A 151 9.07 -5.52 -14.35
C PHE A 151 10.44 -5.78 -13.71
N ASN A 152 11.49 -5.76 -14.54
CA ASN A 152 12.87 -5.92 -14.12
C ASN A 152 13.64 -4.61 -14.28
N ASP A 153 14.83 -4.53 -13.65
CA ASP A 153 15.72 -3.37 -13.67
C ASP A 153 17.20 -3.74 -13.95
N LYS A 154 17.40 -4.87 -14.62
CA LYS A 154 18.76 -5.41 -14.88
C LYS A 154 19.47 -4.70 -16.03
N THR A 155 18.72 -4.29 -17.06
CA THR A 155 19.22 -3.56 -18.23
C THR A 155 18.86 -2.07 -18.16
N ASP A 156 19.55 -1.24 -18.93
CA ASP A 156 19.28 0.19 -18.97
C ASP A 156 17.87 0.49 -19.51
N ASP A 157 17.39 -0.29 -20.47
CA ASP A 157 16.01 -0.15 -20.99
C ASP A 157 14.96 -0.52 -19.95
N GLU A 158 15.19 -1.58 -19.17
CA GLU A 158 14.30 -1.97 -18.07
C GLU A 158 14.29 -0.93 -16.97
N LYS A 159 15.46 -0.41 -16.56
CA LYS A 159 15.56 0.70 -15.59
C LYS A 159 14.81 1.93 -16.05
N LYS A 160 14.96 2.30 -17.32
CA LYS A 160 14.24 3.44 -17.90
C LYS A 160 12.72 3.22 -17.83
N LYS A 161 12.27 2.02 -18.19
CA LYS A 161 10.83 1.67 -18.18
C LYS A 161 10.24 1.69 -16.76
N ILE A 162 10.96 1.14 -15.76
CA ILE A 162 10.55 1.21 -14.35
C ILE A 162 10.46 2.67 -13.91
N LYS A 163 11.47 3.49 -14.20
CA LYS A 163 11.49 4.90 -13.81
C LYS A 163 10.35 5.70 -14.44
N GLU A 164 9.99 5.43 -15.69
CA GLU A 164 8.83 6.06 -16.34
C GLU A 164 7.53 5.70 -15.61
N LYS A 165 7.37 4.45 -15.17
CA LYS A 165 6.18 4.00 -14.43
C LYS A 165 6.14 4.53 -12.99
N GLU A 166 7.27 4.61 -12.32
CA GLU A 166 7.39 5.27 -11.01
C GLU A 166 6.94 6.74 -11.08
N ASN A 167 7.44 7.48 -12.06
CA ASN A 167 7.07 8.87 -12.27
C ASN A 167 5.55 9.01 -12.55
N PHE A 168 5.01 8.17 -13.41
CA PHE A 168 3.57 8.15 -13.70
C PHE A 168 2.73 7.87 -12.44
N ALA A 169 3.15 6.91 -11.61
CA ALA A 169 2.44 6.61 -10.37
C ALA A 169 2.47 7.78 -9.38
N ILE A 170 3.61 8.46 -9.25
CA ILE A 170 3.76 9.64 -8.39
C ILE A 170 2.88 10.80 -8.90
N GLU A 171 2.85 11.05 -10.22
CA GLU A 171 1.95 12.02 -10.82
C GLU A 171 0.49 11.71 -10.53
N MET A 172 0.07 10.45 -10.64
CA MET A 172 -1.29 10.01 -10.29
C MET A 172 -1.65 10.34 -8.84
N PHE A 173 -0.69 10.25 -7.92
CA PHE A 173 -0.91 10.62 -6.51
C PHE A 173 -1.16 12.13 -6.35
N HIS A 174 -0.39 12.96 -7.03
CA HIS A 174 -0.48 14.42 -6.93
C HIS A 174 -1.67 15.03 -7.65
N VAL A 175 -2.13 14.44 -8.76
CA VAL A 175 -3.28 14.95 -9.56
C VAL A 175 -4.62 14.76 -8.84
N LYS A 176 -4.74 13.83 -7.91
CA LYS A 176 -5.98 13.58 -7.15
C LYS A 176 -6.25 14.57 -6.00
N ARG A 177 -5.40 15.60 -5.85
CA ARG A 177 -5.55 16.63 -4.80
C ARG A 177 -6.21 17.89 -5.31
#